data_e3615ec585f1d65a31a841b9b0a8adca
#
_entry.id   e3615ec585f1d65a31a841b9b0a8adca
#
_cell.length_a   1.000
_cell.length_b   1.000
_cell.length_c   1.000
_cell.angle_alpha   90.00
_cell.angle_beta   90.00
_cell.angle_gamma   90.00
#
_symmetry.space_group_name_H-M   'P 1'
#
loop_
_entity.id
_entity.type
_entity.pdbx_description
1 polymer ?
#
loop_
_entity_poly.entity_id
_entity_poly.type
_entity_poly.pdbx_seq_one_letter_code
_entity_poly.pdbx_strand_id
1 'polypeptide(L)'
;EFRTLERDFDIWHEEGPWLLLLLLPLASLAFRRGWVWSIALLLVLPAPQSYALEWADLWQTKDEQGLAALHKGDAERASSLFESPDWKGSALYRGQNFQDAAGEFANIETTDGRYNLGNAFAKQGRLEEAIEVYDEALALDPDNEDAAFNKKLVEDLLQQQQQQQNQDQQNQDQQDQEQQDQENQQ
;
A
#
# COMPACT_ATOMS: atom_id res chain seq x y z
N GLU A 1 -15.09 -23.22 -17.68
CA GLU A 1 -14.26 -24.30 -17.06
C GLU A 1 -13.09 -23.63 -16.39
N PHE A 2 -13.21 -23.40 -15.08
CA PHE A 2 -12.12 -22.80 -14.30
C PHE A 2 -11.04 -23.86 -14.09
N ARG A 3 -9.86 -23.64 -14.65
CA ARG A 3 -8.69 -24.48 -14.45
C ARG A 3 -8.09 -24.13 -13.10
N THR A 4 -8.43 -24.90 -12.07
CA THR A 4 -7.74 -24.83 -10.78
C THR A 4 -6.29 -25.26 -10.97
N LEU A 5 -5.36 -24.31 -10.88
CA LEU A 5 -3.94 -24.64 -10.77
C LEU A 5 -3.75 -25.21 -9.35
N GLU A 6 -3.62 -26.52 -9.24
CA GLU A 6 -3.09 -27.14 -8.03
C GLU A 6 -1.64 -26.68 -7.88
N ARG A 7 -1.42 -25.69 -7.04
CA ARG A 7 -0.09 -25.38 -6.54
C ARG A 7 0.20 -26.41 -5.43
N ASP A 8 1.15 -27.27 -5.67
CA ASP A 8 1.77 -28.03 -4.59
C ASP A 8 2.42 -27.03 -3.64
N PHE A 9 1.75 -26.77 -2.52
CA PHE A 9 2.38 -26.07 -1.42
C PHE A 9 3.37 -27.04 -0.78
N ASP A 10 4.65 -26.66 -0.75
CA ASP A 10 5.64 -27.33 0.08
C ASP A 10 5.13 -27.34 1.51
N ILE A 11 4.70 -28.51 1.98
CA ILE A 11 4.28 -28.72 3.37
C ILE A 11 5.56 -28.72 4.19
N TRP A 12 5.85 -27.59 4.82
CA TRP A 12 6.94 -27.48 5.77
C TRP A 12 6.65 -28.45 6.94
N HIS A 13 7.48 -29.48 7.07
CA HIS A 13 7.44 -30.33 8.24
C HIS A 13 8.00 -29.56 9.42
N GLU A 14 7.14 -29.31 10.42
CA GLU A 14 7.52 -28.62 11.64
C GLU A 14 8.51 -29.50 12.43
N GLU A 15 9.80 -29.20 12.32
CA GLU A 15 10.86 -29.82 13.09
C GLU A 15 11.02 -29.20 14.50
N GLY A 16 10.22 -28.18 14.80
CA GLY A 16 10.22 -27.46 16.09
C GLY A 16 10.11 -28.36 17.33
N PRO A 17 9.24 -29.38 17.35
CA PRO A 17 9.14 -30.30 18.51
C PRO A 17 10.43 -31.05 18.85
N TRP A 18 11.26 -31.38 17.84
CA TRP A 18 12.54 -32.06 18.06
C TRP A 18 13.58 -31.15 18.71
N LEU A 19 13.55 -29.87 18.38
CA LEU A 19 14.40 -28.85 19.05
C LEU A 19 14.07 -28.71 20.53
N LEU A 20 12.79 -28.82 20.92
CA LEU A 20 12.36 -28.82 22.31
C LEU A 20 12.92 -30.00 23.09
N LEU A 21 12.96 -31.21 22.50
CA LEU A 21 13.54 -32.39 23.11
C LEU A 21 15.05 -32.25 23.38
N LEU A 22 15.76 -31.50 22.54
CA LEU A 22 17.18 -31.21 22.72
C LEU A 22 17.41 -30.10 23.79
N LEU A 23 16.48 -29.17 23.92
CA LEU A 23 16.55 -28.08 24.90
C LEU A 23 16.18 -28.53 26.34
N LEU A 24 15.31 -29.55 26.48
CA LEU A 24 14.89 -30.05 27.80
C LEU A 24 16.05 -30.52 28.70
N PRO A 25 17.05 -31.31 28.24
CA PRO A 25 18.19 -31.67 29.05
C PRO A 25 19.12 -30.49 29.35
N LEU A 26 19.26 -29.54 28.41
CA LEU A 26 20.00 -28.31 28.66
C LEU A 26 19.31 -27.43 29.71
N ALA A 27 17.96 -27.33 29.65
CA ALA A 27 17.18 -26.67 30.69
C ALA A 27 17.32 -27.32 32.06
N SER A 28 17.40 -28.66 32.13
CA SER A 28 17.60 -29.38 33.40
C SER A 28 18.96 -29.09 34.03
N LEU A 29 20.01 -28.85 33.23
CA LEU A 29 21.33 -28.43 33.74
C LEU A 29 21.31 -26.99 34.30
N ALA A 30 20.39 -26.15 33.85
CA ALA A 30 20.21 -24.75 34.32
C ALA A 30 19.58 -24.72 35.73
N PHE A 31 18.94 -25.80 36.20
CA PHE A 31 18.35 -25.87 37.54
C PHE A 31 19.36 -26.00 38.70
N ARG A 32 20.64 -25.82 38.45
CA ARG A 32 21.65 -25.74 39.51
C ARG A 32 21.42 -24.51 40.36
N ARG A 33 21.51 -24.69 41.71
CA ARG A 33 21.27 -23.67 42.75
C ARG A 33 21.81 -22.25 42.36
N GLY A 34 20.92 -21.27 42.25
CA GLY A 34 21.24 -19.86 42.02
C GLY A 34 20.93 -19.33 40.60
N TRP A 35 20.87 -20.17 39.59
CA TRP A 35 20.60 -19.69 38.22
C TRP A 35 19.17 -19.20 37.98
N VAL A 36 18.21 -19.76 38.72
CA VAL A 36 16.80 -19.33 38.65
C VAL A 36 16.65 -17.85 39.03
N TRP A 37 17.42 -17.40 40.06
CA TRP A 37 17.41 -16.00 40.49
C TRP A 37 18.10 -15.08 39.47
N SER A 38 19.13 -15.52 38.80
CA SER A 38 19.81 -14.76 37.74
C SER A 38 18.92 -14.54 36.53
N ILE A 39 18.15 -15.57 36.12
CA ILE A 39 17.18 -15.47 35.04
C ILE A 39 16.00 -14.57 35.44
N ALA A 40 15.48 -14.71 36.68
CA ALA A 40 14.44 -13.84 37.21
C ALA A 40 14.88 -12.36 37.26
N LEU A 41 16.14 -12.10 37.62
CA LEU A 41 16.71 -10.74 37.61
C LEU A 41 16.83 -10.19 36.17
N LEU A 42 17.17 -11.03 35.19
CA LEU A 42 17.30 -10.65 33.79
C LEU A 42 15.92 -10.30 33.17
N LEU A 43 14.84 -10.96 33.63
CA LEU A 43 13.46 -10.72 33.20
C LEU A 43 12.85 -9.45 33.84
N VAL A 44 13.41 -8.98 34.95
CA VAL A 44 12.96 -7.73 35.67
C VAL A 44 13.65 -6.48 35.12
N LEU A 45 14.78 -6.62 34.40
CA LEU A 45 15.43 -5.48 33.78
C LEU A 45 14.47 -4.92 32.70
N PRO A 46 14.13 -3.60 32.74
CA PRO A 46 13.34 -3.01 31.67
C PRO A 46 14.13 -3.18 30.38
N ALA A 47 13.65 -4.04 29.49
CA ALA A 47 14.19 -4.12 28.14
C ALA A 47 14.04 -2.73 27.52
N PRO A 48 15.12 -2.11 26.99
CA PRO A 48 14.93 -0.96 26.13
C PRO A 48 13.91 -1.38 25.08
N GLN A 49 13.04 -0.45 24.65
CA GLN A 49 12.06 -0.74 23.58
C GLN A 49 12.83 -1.17 22.32
N SER A 50 13.33 -2.41 22.36
CA SER A 50 13.75 -3.12 21.17
C SER A 50 12.46 -3.50 20.46
N TYR A 51 12.41 -3.31 19.18
CA TYR A 51 11.36 -3.86 18.32
C TYR A 51 11.23 -5.34 18.69
N ALA A 52 10.29 -5.62 19.57
CA ALA A 52 10.12 -6.96 20.11
C ALA A 52 9.74 -7.83 18.91
N LEU A 53 10.51 -8.89 18.69
CA LEU A 53 10.11 -9.98 17.80
C LEU A 53 8.67 -10.35 18.20
N GLU A 54 7.71 -10.02 17.35
CA GLU A 54 6.35 -10.50 17.54
C GLU A 54 6.37 -12.02 17.41
N TRP A 55 5.52 -12.72 18.16
CA TRP A 55 5.42 -14.18 18.06
C TRP A 55 5.21 -14.64 16.61
N ALA A 56 4.51 -13.84 15.81
CA ALA A 56 4.32 -14.08 14.39
C ALA A 56 5.62 -14.08 13.58
N ASP A 57 6.64 -13.30 13.97
CA ASP A 57 7.93 -13.22 13.27
C ASP A 57 8.72 -14.55 13.28
N LEU A 58 8.35 -15.47 14.18
CA LEU A 58 8.97 -16.80 14.27
C LEU A 58 8.44 -17.79 13.23
N TRP A 59 7.25 -17.51 12.64
CA TRP A 59 6.52 -18.47 11.82
C TRP A 59 6.01 -17.91 10.50
N GLN A 60 6.00 -16.58 10.37
CA GLN A 60 5.46 -15.86 9.21
C GLN A 60 6.46 -14.81 8.74
N THR A 61 6.59 -14.72 7.43
CA THR A 61 7.35 -13.62 6.81
C THR A 61 6.61 -12.29 7.01
N LYS A 62 7.31 -11.17 6.82
CA LYS A 62 6.69 -9.83 6.89
C LYS A 62 5.57 -9.67 5.87
N ASP A 63 5.74 -10.21 4.67
CA ASP A 63 4.72 -10.16 3.62
C ASP A 63 3.47 -10.99 3.99
N GLU A 64 3.63 -12.17 4.60
CA GLU A 64 2.50 -12.96 5.09
C GLU A 64 1.73 -12.25 6.21
N GLN A 65 2.45 -11.61 7.13
CA GLN A 65 1.84 -10.78 8.16
C GLN A 65 1.14 -9.55 7.55
N GLY A 66 1.75 -8.92 6.53
CA GLY A 66 1.17 -7.82 5.76
C GLY A 66 -0.13 -8.23 5.09
N LEU A 67 -0.16 -9.39 4.43
CA LEU A 67 -1.37 -9.95 3.84
C LEU A 67 -2.45 -10.21 4.90
N ALA A 68 -2.08 -10.78 6.04
CA ALA A 68 -3.02 -11.02 7.14
C ALA A 68 -3.61 -9.72 7.70
N ALA A 69 -2.80 -8.65 7.81
CA ALA A 69 -3.25 -7.32 8.20
C ALA A 69 -4.20 -6.73 7.16
N LEU A 70 -3.87 -6.85 5.87
CA LEU A 70 -4.70 -6.36 4.77
C LEU A 70 -6.06 -7.05 4.71
N HIS A 71 -6.12 -8.37 4.95
CA HIS A 71 -7.37 -9.13 5.06
C HIS A 71 -8.25 -8.68 6.23
N LYS A 72 -7.65 -8.17 7.31
CA LYS A 72 -8.37 -7.60 8.46
C LYS A 72 -8.80 -6.15 8.23
N GLY A 73 -8.44 -5.56 7.09
CA GLY A 73 -8.73 -4.15 6.77
C GLY A 73 -7.72 -3.17 7.37
N ASP A 74 -6.64 -3.65 7.98
CA ASP A 74 -5.59 -2.84 8.58
C ASP A 74 -4.51 -2.52 7.51
N ALA A 75 -4.83 -1.55 6.66
CA ALA A 75 -3.98 -1.16 5.54
C ALA A 75 -2.70 -0.46 6.00
N GLU A 76 -2.76 0.28 7.11
CA GLU A 76 -1.60 0.98 7.68
C GLU A 76 -0.56 -0.03 8.18
N ARG A 77 -1.00 -1.00 8.99
CA ARG A 77 -0.12 -2.08 9.45
C ARG A 77 0.41 -2.90 8.28
N ALA A 78 -0.44 -3.21 7.30
CA ALA A 78 -0.03 -3.95 6.10
C ALA A 78 1.09 -3.24 5.34
N SER A 79 0.94 -1.93 5.09
CA SER A 79 1.95 -1.14 4.38
C SER A 79 3.29 -1.07 5.13
N SER A 80 3.26 -1.09 6.47
CA SER A 80 4.46 -1.09 7.30
C SER A 80 5.20 -2.44 7.31
N LEU A 81 4.51 -3.53 7.00
CA LEU A 81 5.04 -4.89 7.01
C LEU A 81 5.57 -5.33 5.65
N PHE A 82 4.94 -4.90 4.55
CA PHE A 82 5.36 -5.30 3.20
C PHE A 82 6.75 -4.79 2.84
N GLU A 83 7.60 -5.68 2.36
CA GLU A 83 8.92 -5.35 1.82
C GLU A 83 8.86 -5.11 0.31
N SER A 84 7.94 -5.77 -0.39
CA SER A 84 7.71 -5.57 -1.82
C SER A 84 7.02 -4.24 -2.10
N PRO A 85 7.58 -3.38 -3.00
CA PRO A 85 6.97 -2.10 -3.37
C PRO A 85 5.54 -2.24 -3.93
N ASP A 86 5.26 -3.32 -4.69
CA ASP A 86 3.93 -3.59 -5.25
C ASP A 86 2.87 -3.78 -4.15
N TRP A 87 3.18 -4.64 -3.18
CA TRP A 87 2.28 -4.91 -2.07
C TRP A 87 2.15 -3.73 -1.12
N LYS A 88 3.27 -3.05 -0.86
CA LYS A 88 3.29 -1.85 -0.02
C LYS A 88 2.48 -0.72 -0.65
N GLY A 89 2.70 -0.45 -1.94
CA GLY A 89 1.91 0.52 -2.70
C GLY A 89 0.41 0.17 -2.71
N SER A 90 0.07 -1.11 -2.90
CA SER A 90 -1.31 -1.59 -2.87
C SER A 90 -1.96 -1.42 -1.50
N ALA A 91 -1.24 -1.65 -0.41
CA ALA A 91 -1.72 -1.44 0.94
C ALA A 91 -1.94 0.05 1.23
N LEU A 92 -0.99 0.90 0.86
CA LEU A 92 -1.11 2.35 0.97
C LEU A 92 -2.31 2.89 0.18
N TYR A 93 -2.50 2.40 -1.04
CA TYR A 93 -3.64 2.77 -1.88
C TYR A 93 -4.98 2.39 -1.22
N ARG A 94 -5.09 1.18 -0.67
CA ARG A 94 -6.28 0.73 0.08
C ARG A 94 -6.50 1.55 1.35
N GLY A 95 -5.43 2.00 1.99
CA GLY A 95 -5.45 2.93 3.13
C GLY A 95 -5.75 4.38 2.73
N GLN A 96 -6.01 4.66 1.45
CA GLN A 96 -6.25 5.99 0.89
C GLN A 96 -5.05 6.95 1.01
N ASN A 97 -3.88 6.44 1.31
CA ASN A 97 -2.63 7.19 1.25
C ASN A 97 -2.07 7.16 -0.17
N PHE A 98 -2.76 7.87 -1.07
CA PHE A 98 -2.47 7.82 -2.50
C PHE A 98 -1.13 8.47 -2.86
N GLN A 99 -0.65 9.41 -2.06
CA GLN A 99 0.65 10.05 -2.29
C GLN A 99 1.80 9.07 -2.09
N ASP A 100 1.82 8.37 -0.95
CA ASP A 100 2.86 7.40 -0.67
C ASP A 100 2.73 6.17 -1.56
N ALA A 101 1.49 5.76 -1.90
CA ALA A 101 1.25 4.69 -2.86
C ALA A 101 1.87 5.02 -4.23
N ALA A 102 1.69 6.25 -4.73
CA ALA A 102 2.31 6.70 -5.96
C ALA A 102 3.85 6.65 -5.88
N GLY A 103 4.44 7.01 -4.74
CA GLY A 103 5.88 6.92 -4.50
C GLY A 103 6.42 5.49 -4.62
N GLU A 104 5.69 4.51 -4.11
CA GLU A 104 6.08 3.09 -4.24
C GLU A 104 5.92 2.59 -5.67
N PHE A 105 4.79 2.89 -6.33
CA PHE A 105 4.52 2.45 -7.71
C PHE A 105 5.43 3.12 -8.76
N ALA A 106 5.91 4.33 -8.51
CA ALA A 106 6.78 5.06 -9.44
C ALA A 106 8.06 4.31 -9.79
N ASN A 107 8.54 3.45 -8.87
CA ASN A 107 9.75 2.66 -9.04
C ASN A 107 9.51 1.32 -9.77
N ILE A 108 8.27 1.04 -10.20
CA ILE A 108 7.87 -0.22 -10.81
C ILE A 108 7.62 -0.01 -12.30
N GLU A 109 8.53 -0.49 -13.13
CA GLU A 109 8.51 -0.29 -14.59
C GLU A 109 7.70 -1.38 -15.34
N THR A 110 6.74 -2.02 -14.67
CA THR A 110 5.84 -3.00 -15.30
C THR A 110 4.53 -2.33 -15.69
N THR A 111 3.75 -2.98 -16.56
CA THR A 111 2.40 -2.56 -16.92
C THR A 111 1.52 -2.33 -15.68
N ASP A 112 1.52 -3.28 -14.75
CA ASP A 112 0.75 -3.19 -13.51
C ASP A 112 1.23 -2.05 -12.61
N GLY A 113 2.54 -1.83 -12.52
CA GLY A 113 3.13 -0.73 -11.78
C GLY A 113 2.68 0.63 -12.33
N ARG A 114 2.76 0.82 -13.66
CA ARG A 114 2.30 2.03 -14.34
C ARG A 114 0.78 2.22 -14.19
N TYR A 115 0.00 1.16 -14.37
CA TYR A 115 -1.45 1.20 -14.16
C TYR A 115 -1.81 1.63 -12.72
N ASN A 116 -1.17 1.05 -11.72
CA ASN A 116 -1.41 1.39 -10.32
C ASN A 116 -0.95 2.81 -9.96
N LEU A 117 0.15 3.29 -10.57
CA LEU A 117 0.60 4.67 -10.43
C LEU A 117 -0.43 5.65 -11.02
N GLY A 118 -0.95 5.37 -12.21
CA GLY A 118 -2.02 6.14 -12.83
C GLY A 118 -3.27 6.21 -11.93
N ASN A 119 -3.67 5.07 -11.36
CA ASN A 119 -4.77 5.02 -10.40
C ASN A 119 -4.50 5.92 -9.16
N ALA A 120 -3.27 5.89 -8.64
CA ALA A 120 -2.90 6.70 -7.49
C ALA A 120 -2.91 8.22 -7.80
N PHE A 121 -2.44 8.63 -8.98
CA PHE A 121 -2.53 10.02 -9.44
C PHE A 121 -3.97 10.47 -9.67
N ALA A 122 -4.80 9.64 -10.30
CA ALA A 122 -6.20 9.93 -10.49
C ALA A 122 -6.94 10.17 -9.16
N LYS A 123 -6.65 9.36 -8.13
CA LYS A 123 -7.21 9.53 -6.77
C LYS A 123 -6.69 10.78 -6.06
N GLN A 124 -5.53 11.30 -6.42
CA GLN A 124 -5.00 12.58 -5.94
C GLN A 124 -5.58 13.79 -6.69
N GLY A 125 -6.36 13.58 -7.74
CA GLY A 125 -6.84 14.64 -8.63
C GLY A 125 -5.80 15.16 -9.62
N ARG A 126 -4.66 14.47 -9.76
CA ARG A 126 -3.57 14.77 -10.70
C ARG A 126 -3.89 14.12 -12.04
N LEU A 127 -4.92 14.67 -12.72
CA LEU A 127 -5.56 13.98 -13.83
C LEU A 127 -4.67 13.88 -15.08
N GLU A 128 -3.92 14.94 -15.40
CA GLU A 128 -3.02 14.98 -16.53
C GLU A 128 -1.90 13.94 -16.38
N GLU A 129 -1.31 13.87 -15.19
CA GLU A 129 -0.24 12.91 -14.88
C GLU A 129 -0.77 11.47 -14.86
N ALA A 130 -2.02 11.26 -14.43
CA ALA A 130 -2.66 9.96 -14.50
C ALA A 130 -2.82 9.48 -15.94
N ILE A 131 -3.24 10.36 -16.86
CA ILE A 131 -3.38 10.07 -18.29
C ILE A 131 -2.03 9.68 -18.88
N GLU A 132 -0.97 10.45 -18.60
CA GLU A 132 0.39 10.19 -19.09
C GLU A 132 0.88 8.79 -18.66
N VAL A 133 0.69 8.46 -17.39
CA VAL A 133 1.14 7.16 -16.86
C VAL A 133 0.30 5.99 -17.36
N TYR A 134 -1.01 6.19 -17.62
CA TYR A 134 -1.81 5.17 -18.30
C TYR A 134 -1.34 4.96 -19.75
N ASP A 135 -0.88 6.01 -20.44
CA ASP A 135 -0.28 5.86 -21.77
C ASP A 135 1.00 5.05 -21.72
N GLU A 136 1.83 5.23 -20.68
CA GLU A 136 3.00 4.38 -20.46
C GLU A 136 2.61 2.91 -20.22
N ALA A 137 1.56 2.66 -19.42
CA ALA A 137 1.05 1.31 -19.20
C ALA A 137 0.58 0.66 -20.51
N LEU A 138 -0.16 1.41 -21.34
CA LEU A 138 -0.66 0.95 -22.65
C LEU A 138 0.46 0.80 -23.69
N ALA A 139 1.55 1.55 -23.56
CA ALA A 139 2.74 1.36 -24.39
C ALA A 139 3.45 0.04 -24.09
N LEU A 140 3.42 -0.41 -22.82
CA LEU A 140 3.96 -1.70 -22.39
C LEU A 140 3.02 -2.86 -22.75
N ASP A 141 1.73 -2.66 -22.60
CA ASP A 141 0.68 -3.65 -22.90
C ASP A 141 -0.53 -2.95 -23.54
N PRO A 142 -0.60 -2.93 -24.89
CA PRO A 142 -1.71 -2.30 -25.61
C PRO A 142 -3.08 -2.97 -25.39
N ASP A 143 -3.10 -4.20 -24.92
CA ASP A 143 -4.32 -4.97 -24.67
C ASP A 143 -4.83 -4.83 -23.22
N ASN A 144 -4.23 -3.95 -22.42
CA ASN A 144 -4.67 -3.68 -21.04
C ASN A 144 -5.97 -2.87 -21.04
N GLU A 145 -7.10 -3.58 -21.03
CA GLU A 145 -8.44 -2.99 -21.05
C GLU A 145 -8.71 -2.08 -19.83
N ASP A 146 -8.18 -2.43 -18.65
CA ASP A 146 -8.38 -1.66 -17.42
C ASP A 146 -7.67 -0.30 -17.49
N ALA A 147 -6.44 -0.28 -18.02
CA ALA A 147 -5.70 0.97 -18.23
C ALA A 147 -6.40 1.88 -19.25
N ALA A 148 -6.87 1.30 -20.35
CA ALA A 148 -7.59 2.04 -21.38
C ALA A 148 -8.91 2.62 -20.85
N PHE A 149 -9.66 1.83 -20.09
CA PHE A 149 -10.91 2.27 -19.47
C PHE A 149 -10.68 3.40 -18.45
N ASN A 150 -9.72 3.23 -17.54
CA ASN A 150 -9.44 4.21 -16.51
C ASN A 150 -8.87 5.51 -17.10
N LYS A 151 -8.00 5.42 -18.11
CA LYS A 151 -7.53 6.59 -18.86
C LYS A 151 -8.70 7.39 -19.42
N LYS A 152 -9.61 6.74 -20.13
CA LYS A 152 -10.78 7.42 -20.70
C LYS A 152 -11.64 8.08 -19.64
N LEU A 153 -11.86 7.41 -18.50
CA LEU A 153 -12.63 7.99 -17.39
C LEU A 153 -11.98 9.27 -16.85
N VAL A 154 -10.65 9.26 -16.74
CA VAL A 154 -9.89 10.42 -16.26
C VAL A 154 -9.88 11.56 -17.30
N GLU A 155 -9.78 11.25 -18.59
CA GLU A 155 -9.89 12.22 -19.68
C GLU A 155 -11.27 12.93 -19.65
N ASP A 156 -12.36 12.16 -19.49
CA ASP A 156 -13.71 12.69 -19.40
C ASP A 156 -13.86 13.61 -18.15
N LEU A 157 -13.27 13.21 -17.03
CA LEU A 157 -13.27 14.02 -15.81
C LEU A 157 -12.51 15.33 -15.98
N LEU A 158 -11.34 15.29 -16.60
CA LEU A 158 -10.52 16.47 -16.90
C LEU A 158 -11.27 17.45 -17.82
N GLN A 159 -11.93 16.90 -18.84
CA GLN A 159 -12.74 17.71 -19.76
C GLN A 159 -13.91 18.41 -19.03
N GLN A 160 -14.58 17.69 -18.12
CA GLN A 160 -15.64 18.27 -17.29
C GLN A 160 -15.13 19.41 -16.41
N GLN A 161 -13.98 19.22 -15.77
CA GLN A 161 -13.37 20.28 -14.94
C GLN A 161 -13.03 21.52 -15.77
N GLN A 162 -12.47 21.36 -16.96
CA GLN A 162 -12.15 22.47 -17.85
C GLN A 162 -13.42 23.22 -18.30
N GLN A 163 -14.49 22.49 -18.61
CA GLN A 163 -15.77 23.13 -18.98
C GLN A 163 -16.36 23.92 -17.82
N GLN A 164 -16.31 23.39 -16.58
CA GLN A 164 -16.78 24.12 -15.40
C GLN A 164 -15.98 25.41 -15.17
N GLN A 165 -14.65 25.31 -15.22
CA GLN A 165 -13.78 26.47 -15.05
C GLN A 165 -14.07 27.58 -16.09
N ASN A 166 -14.29 27.19 -17.34
CA ASN A 166 -14.63 28.13 -18.41
C ASN A 166 -16.00 28.81 -18.18
N GLN A 167 -16.99 28.06 -17.66
CA GLN A 167 -18.30 28.63 -17.33
C GLN A 167 -18.21 29.58 -16.15
N ASP A 168 -17.45 29.23 -15.12
CA ASP A 168 -17.28 30.10 -13.95
C ASP A 168 -16.55 31.39 -14.32
N GLN A 169 -15.54 31.34 -15.20
CA GLN A 169 -14.87 32.53 -15.72
C GLN A 169 -15.83 33.42 -16.52
N GLN A 170 -16.62 32.84 -17.42
CA GLN A 170 -17.61 33.65 -18.20
C GLN A 170 -18.65 34.31 -17.31
N ASN A 171 -19.12 33.60 -16.27
CA ASN A 171 -20.07 34.18 -15.32
C ASN A 171 -19.44 35.32 -14.51
N GLN A 172 -18.18 35.20 -14.15
CA GLN A 172 -17.45 36.25 -13.43
C GLN A 172 -17.22 37.48 -14.29
N ASP A 173 -16.78 37.27 -15.54
CA ASP A 173 -16.59 38.37 -16.50
C ASP A 173 -17.90 39.14 -16.78
N GLN A 174 -19.04 38.44 -16.84
CA GLN A 174 -20.35 39.07 -17.00
C GLN A 174 -20.75 39.94 -15.78
N GLN A 175 -20.51 39.42 -14.57
CA GLN A 175 -20.80 40.15 -13.35
C GLN A 175 -19.92 41.40 -13.22
N ASP A 176 -18.66 41.34 -13.58
CA ASP A 176 -17.74 42.47 -13.55
C ASP A 176 -18.12 43.54 -14.57
N GLN A 177 -18.60 43.15 -15.77
CA GLN A 177 -19.10 44.08 -16.76
C GLN A 177 -20.38 44.76 -16.30
N GLU A 178 -21.33 44.04 -15.72
CA GLU A 178 -22.56 44.63 -15.18
C GLU A 178 -22.29 45.64 -14.05
N GLN A 179 -21.29 45.36 -13.19
CA GLN A 179 -20.88 46.30 -12.14
C GLN A 179 -20.25 47.58 -12.71
N GLN A 180 -19.37 47.46 -13.70
CA GLN A 180 -18.76 48.61 -14.36
C GLN A 180 -19.78 49.49 -15.08
N ASP A 181 -20.77 48.88 -15.72
CA ASP A 181 -21.85 49.62 -16.41
C ASP A 181 -22.75 50.37 -15.42
N GLN A 182 -22.98 49.83 -14.22
CA GLN A 182 -23.72 50.52 -13.16
C GLN A 182 -22.93 51.68 -12.54
N GLU A 183 -21.61 51.54 -12.37
CA GLU A 183 -20.75 52.64 -11.89
C GLU A 183 -20.64 53.79 -12.89
N ASN A 184 -20.64 53.51 -14.18
CA ASN A 184 -20.55 54.51 -15.24
C ASN A 184 -21.87 55.29 -15.46
N GLN A 185 -22.99 54.82 -14.88
CA GLN A 185 -24.31 55.50 -14.98
C GLN A 185 -24.63 56.43 -13.79
N GLN A 186 -23.79 56.53 -12.79
CA GLN A 186 -23.89 57.43 -11.63
C GLN A 186 -23.01 58.68 -11.82
#